data_d238c7f0642446a40cb864c6c45b4811
#
_entry.id   d238c7f0642446a40cb864c6c45b4811
#
_cell.length_a   1.000
_cell.length_b   1.000
_cell.length_c   1.000
_cell.angle_alpha   90.00
_cell.angle_beta   90.00
_cell.angle_gamma   90.00
#
_symmetry.space_group_name_H-M   'P 1'
#
loop_
_entity.id
_entity.type
_entity.pdbx_description
1 polymer ?
#
loop_
_entity_poly.entity_id
_entity_poly.type
_entity_poly.pdbx_seq_one_letter_code
_entity_poly.pdbx_strand_id
1 'polypeptide(L)'
;MLFRTVVGVLAIPFLCGCVSYEEYRSLQDDLSRSKRNNDDLVTQYQRDLLHRRKSQKENSSRDEAIRAEMEAMKNQLLLDNKKEEPEAPAGRSFEKEDLPTGAKIESGGLSLGSGLLFQPGQASLKKHQLASLDQVGNLLKGKYAFYEVLIEGHTDNQPLRSTRQLFEYNMVLGTARASNVFKYLSKRHSIPEKRFQIMSYGMSRPLNEQAASTEQGRRENRRVVFRLKRRIH
;
A
#
# COMPACT_ATOMS: atom_id res chain seq x y z
N MET A 1 18.20 -45.43 23.61
CA MET A 1 18.80 -46.32 22.61
C MET A 1 20.23 -45.88 22.37
N LEU A 2 21.19 -46.64 22.90
CA LEU A 2 22.62 -46.37 22.82
C LEU A 2 23.15 -46.85 21.47
N PHE A 3 23.73 -45.96 20.68
CA PHE A 3 24.57 -46.34 19.56
C PHE A 3 26.03 -46.44 20.03
N ARG A 4 26.48 -47.67 20.15
CA ARG A 4 27.87 -48.03 20.34
C ARG A 4 28.54 -48.03 18.96
N THR A 5 29.39 -47.06 18.68
CA THR A 5 30.31 -47.12 17.55
C THR A 5 31.50 -47.94 17.91
N VAL A 6 31.67 -49.03 17.16
CA VAL A 6 32.84 -49.91 17.21
C VAL A 6 33.99 -49.19 16.53
N VAL A 7 35.02 -48.87 17.30
CA VAL A 7 36.30 -48.36 16.75
C VAL A 7 37.11 -49.57 16.28
N GLY A 8 37.16 -49.76 14.96
CA GLY A 8 38.06 -50.73 14.33
C GLY A 8 39.49 -50.19 14.40
N VAL A 9 40.32 -50.88 15.19
CA VAL A 9 41.76 -50.64 15.23
C VAL A 9 42.35 -51.23 13.94
N LEU A 10 42.63 -50.40 12.96
CA LEU A 10 43.46 -50.75 11.81
C LEU A 10 44.95 -50.69 12.25
N ALA A 11 45.56 -51.86 12.39
CA ALA A 11 47.01 -52.00 12.60
C ALA A 11 47.73 -51.55 11.34
N ILE A 12 48.25 -50.34 11.33
CA ILE A 12 49.18 -49.81 10.30
C ILE A 12 50.55 -50.33 10.61
N PRO A 13 51.27 -50.98 9.67
CA PRO A 13 52.62 -51.43 9.89
C PRO A 13 53.58 -50.25 10.11
N PHE A 14 54.33 -50.29 11.20
CA PHE A 14 55.36 -49.36 11.59
C PHE A 14 56.45 -49.27 10.51
N LEU A 15 56.31 -48.29 9.61
CA LEU A 15 57.48 -47.74 8.93
C LEU A 15 58.06 -46.66 9.85
N CYS A 16 59.13 -47.07 10.57
CA CYS A 16 59.87 -46.21 11.45
C CYS A 16 60.61 -45.14 10.65
N GLY A 17 59.90 -44.06 10.27
CA GLY A 17 60.52 -42.81 9.91
C GLY A 17 60.73 -42.01 11.20
N CYS A 18 61.94 -41.91 11.66
CA CYS A 18 62.27 -41.06 12.79
C CYS A 18 61.94 -39.59 12.43
N VAL A 19 60.76 -39.14 12.87
CA VAL A 19 60.46 -37.69 12.88
C VAL A 19 61.47 -37.08 13.82
N SER A 20 62.22 -36.05 13.35
CA SER A 20 63.19 -35.40 14.19
C SER A 20 62.48 -34.70 15.38
N TYR A 21 63.14 -34.60 16.49
CA TYR A 21 62.59 -33.95 17.70
C TYR A 21 62.13 -32.51 17.38
N GLU A 22 62.81 -31.84 16.46
CA GLU A 22 62.47 -30.48 16.02
C GLU A 22 61.17 -30.45 15.22
N GLU A 23 60.93 -31.41 14.33
CA GLU A 23 59.64 -31.52 13.59
C GLU A 23 58.48 -31.84 14.53
N TYR A 24 58.68 -32.70 15.50
CA TYR A 24 57.66 -33.02 16.52
C TYR A 24 57.29 -31.77 17.34
N ARG A 25 58.28 -30.99 17.75
CA ARG A 25 58.12 -29.74 18.50
C ARG A 25 57.40 -28.69 17.67
N SER A 26 57.77 -28.51 16.40
CA SER A 26 57.08 -27.62 15.45
C SER A 26 55.61 -27.96 15.26
N LEU A 27 55.30 -29.27 15.10
CA LEU A 27 53.93 -29.72 14.95
C LEU A 27 53.11 -29.49 16.23
N GLN A 28 53.71 -29.61 17.40
CA GLN A 28 53.05 -29.32 18.67
C GLN A 28 52.77 -27.82 18.85
N ASP A 29 53.68 -26.97 18.42
CA ASP A 29 53.51 -25.51 18.43
C ASP A 29 52.42 -25.09 17.44
N ASP A 30 52.38 -25.66 16.24
CA ASP A 30 51.35 -25.38 15.25
C ASP A 30 49.96 -25.88 15.72
N LEU A 31 49.89 -27.05 16.33
CA LEU A 31 48.63 -27.54 16.93
C LEU A 31 48.16 -26.61 18.06
N SER A 32 49.07 -26.13 18.90
CA SER A 32 48.76 -25.20 19.99
C SER A 32 48.30 -23.85 19.49
N ARG A 33 48.90 -23.36 18.37
CA ARG A 33 48.49 -22.13 17.67
C ARG A 33 47.12 -22.30 17.02
N SER A 34 46.91 -23.43 16.36
CA SER A 34 45.61 -23.75 15.74
C SER A 34 44.47 -23.85 16.77
N LYS A 35 44.75 -24.48 17.93
CA LYS A 35 43.76 -24.52 19.05
C LYS A 35 43.42 -23.13 19.54
N ARG A 36 44.42 -22.25 19.79
CA ARG A 36 44.19 -20.87 20.24
C ARG A 36 43.38 -20.07 19.24
N ASN A 37 43.73 -20.16 17.95
CA ASN A 37 42.98 -19.48 16.89
C ASN A 37 41.50 -19.96 16.83
N ASN A 38 41.28 -21.26 17.04
CA ASN A 38 39.93 -21.81 17.06
C ASN A 38 39.10 -21.35 18.28
N ASP A 39 39.73 -21.30 19.45
CA ASP A 39 39.10 -20.80 20.68
C ASP A 39 38.76 -19.31 20.56
N ASP A 40 39.64 -18.52 19.97
CA ASP A 40 39.43 -17.08 19.70
C ASP A 40 38.26 -16.89 18.71
N LEU A 41 38.22 -17.71 17.63
CA LEU A 41 37.14 -17.66 16.64
C LEU A 41 35.79 -18.02 17.26
N VAL A 42 35.74 -19.07 18.08
CA VAL A 42 34.53 -19.48 18.81
C VAL A 42 34.06 -18.37 19.74
N THR A 43 34.98 -17.74 20.45
CA THR A 43 34.69 -16.63 21.37
C THR A 43 34.14 -15.41 20.61
N GLN A 44 34.73 -15.11 19.46
CA GLN A 44 34.27 -14.01 18.57
C GLN A 44 32.88 -14.30 18.03
N TYR A 45 32.64 -15.50 17.55
CA TYR A 45 31.33 -15.93 17.06
C TYR A 45 30.24 -15.86 18.13
N GLN A 46 30.56 -16.27 19.36
CA GLN A 46 29.62 -16.15 20.48
C GLN A 46 29.28 -14.70 20.80
N ARG A 47 30.25 -13.78 20.77
CA ARG A 47 30.01 -12.34 20.97
C ARG A 47 29.12 -11.76 19.88
N ASP A 48 29.36 -12.14 18.62
CA ASP A 48 28.53 -11.70 17.49
C ASP A 48 27.08 -12.21 17.61
N LEU A 49 26.89 -13.44 18.01
CA LEU A 49 25.55 -13.99 18.25
C LEU A 49 24.80 -13.25 19.37
N LEU A 50 25.50 -12.94 20.47
CA LEU A 50 24.92 -12.15 21.56
C LEU A 50 24.55 -10.73 21.10
N HIS A 51 25.43 -10.10 20.34
CA HIS A 51 25.16 -8.77 19.77
C HIS A 51 23.96 -8.79 18.83
N ARG A 52 23.88 -9.74 17.91
CA ARG A 52 22.73 -9.93 17.00
C ARG A 52 21.44 -10.15 17.76
N ARG A 53 21.44 -11.00 18.79
CA ARG A 53 20.25 -11.25 19.64
C ARG A 53 19.81 -9.98 20.36
N LYS A 54 20.74 -9.19 20.87
CA LYS A 54 20.44 -7.92 21.54
C LYS A 54 19.83 -6.92 20.59
N SER A 55 20.43 -6.71 19.41
CA SER A 55 19.90 -5.82 18.37
C SER A 55 18.53 -6.27 17.86
N GLN A 56 18.33 -7.57 17.71
CA GLN A 56 17.03 -8.11 17.27
C GLN A 56 15.94 -7.87 18.33
N LYS A 57 16.27 -8.02 19.61
CA LYS A 57 15.33 -7.74 20.72
C LYS A 57 15.01 -6.24 20.82
N GLU A 58 16.01 -5.37 20.63
CA GLU A 58 15.82 -3.91 20.62
C GLU A 58 14.95 -3.46 19.42
N ASN A 59 15.17 -4.03 18.24
CA ASN A 59 14.36 -3.75 17.06
C ASN A 59 12.91 -4.24 17.24
N SER A 60 12.72 -5.46 17.76
CA SER A 60 11.37 -5.99 18.05
C SER A 60 10.61 -5.10 19.03
N SER A 61 11.28 -4.64 20.09
CA SER A 61 10.69 -3.72 21.07
C SER A 61 10.32 -2.36 20.46
N ARG A 62 11.15 -1.85 19.54
CA ARG A 62 10.85 -0.62 18.79
C ARG A 62 9.66 -0.81 17.85
N ASP A 63 9.61 -1.93 17.14
CA ASP A 63 8.50 -2.25 16.23
C ASP A 63 7.16 -2.38 17.00
N GLU A 64 7.19 -2.98 18.19
CA GLU A 64 6.01 -3.05 19.06
C GLU A 64 5.57 -1.67 19.56
N ALA A 65 6.51 -0.81 19.94
CA ALA A 65 6.22 0.57 20.35
C ALA A 65 5.63 1.39 19.21
N ILE A 66 6.20 1.30 18.00
CA ILE A 66 5.68 1.96 16.80
C ILE A 66 4.27 1.46 16.45
N ARG A 67 4.02 0.15 16.56
CA ARG A 67 2.68 -0.40 16.32
C ARG A 67 1.67 0.10 17.34
N ALA A 68 2.03 0.16 18.61
CA ALA A 68 1.16 0.68 19.67
C ALA A 68 0.85 2.17 19.45
N GLU A 69 1.85 2.97 19.04
CA GLU A 69 1.67 4.40 18.74
C GLU A 69 0.80 4.60 17.49
N MET A 70 1.01 3.80 16.44
CA MET A 70 0.14 3.80 15.24
C MET A 70 -1.31 3.41 15.58
N GLU A 71 -1.52 2.45 16.46
CA GLU A 71 -2.86 2.02 16.87
C GLU A 71 -3.54 3.07 17.75
N ALA A 72 -2.79 3.72 18.66
CA ALA A 72 -3.28 4.86 19.44
C ALA A 72 -3.65 6.05 18.54
N MET A 73 -2.80 6.40 17.57
CA MET A 73 -3.06 7.45 16.58
C MET A 73 -4.28 7.13 15.70
N LYS A 74 -4.39 5.88 15.25
CA LYS A 74 -5.57 5.39 14.51
C LYS A 74 -6.84 5.51 15.32
N ASN A 75 -6.82 5.12 16.59
CA ASN A 75 -7.96 5.21 17.48
C ASN A 75 -8.32 6.68 17.79
N GLN A 76 -7.34 7.56 17.91
CA GLN A 76 -7.55 8.99 18.08
C GLN A 76 -8.16 9.61 16.82
N LEU A 77 -7.66 9.25 15.62
CA LEU A 77 -8.27 9.65 14.34
C LEU A 77 -9.69 9.12 14.16
N LEU A 78 -9.99 7.91 14.66
CA LEU A 78 -11.34 7.35 14.64
C LEU A 78 -12.29 8.08 15.64
N LEU A 79 -11.77 8.53 16.77
CA LEU A 79 -12.52 9.34 17.74
C LEU A 79 -12.73 10.78 17.24
N ASP A 80 -11.73 11.38 16.62
CA ASP A 80 -11.83 12.70 16.00
C ASP A 80 -12.74 12.68 14.77
N ASN A 81 -12.65 11.62 13.93
CA ASN A 81 -13.60 11.39 12.83
C ASN A 81 -15.04 11.07 13.31
N LYS A 82 -15.23 10.64 14.55
CA LYS A 82 -16.56 10.46 15.14
C LYS A 82 -17.13 11.76 15.69
N LYS A 83 -16.27 12.74 16.00
CA LYS A 83 -16.67 14.07 16.45
C LYS A 83 -16.91 15.06 15.31
N GLU A 84 -16.25 14.82 14.16
CA GLU A 84 -16.41 15.59 12.95
C GLU A 84 -16.28 14.61 11.75
N GLU A 85 -17.36 13.84 11.45
CA GLU A 85 -17.74 13.88 10.07
C GLU A 85 -18.00 15.38 9.84
N PRO A 86 -17.18 16.11 9.05
CA PRO A 86 -17.60 17.46 8.71
C PRO A 86 -18.93 17.21 8.01
N GLU A 87 -20.03 17.59 8.63
CA GLU A 87 -21.24 17.91 7.89
C GLU A 87 -20.72 18.72 6.73
N ALA A 88 -20.81 18.12 5.53
CA ALA A 88 -20.35 18.77 4.32
C ALA A 88 -20.91 20.20 4.43
N PRO A 89 -20.07 21.23 4.50
CA PRO A 89 -20.53 22.56 4.82
C PRO A 89 -21.72 22.78 3.93
N ALA A 90 -22.85 23.30 4.44
CA ALA A 90 -24.13 23.37 3.77
C ALA A 90 -24.02 23.91 2.33
N GLY A 91 -23.25 23.22 1.51
CA GLY A 91 -23.01 23.36 0.10
C GLY A 91 -24.05 22.48 -0.57
N ARG A 92 -24.77 23.05 -1.53
CA ARG A 92 -25.77 22.32 -2.29
C ARG A 92 -25.22 20.95 -2.72
N SER A 93 -25.94 19.92 -2.37
CA SER A 93 -25.79 18.60 -3.00
C SER A 93 -26.32 18.67 -4.44
N PHE A 94 -25.87 17.74 -5.27
CA PHE A 94 -26.52 17.55 -6.57
C PHE A 94 -27.98 17.14 -6.34
N GLU A 95 -28.88 17.71 -7.14
CA GLU A 95 -30.29 17.38 -7.09
C GLU A 95 -30.55 16.09 -7.87
N LYS A 96 -31.54 15.30 -7.44
CA LYS A 96 -31.83 14.01 -8.09
C LYS A 96 -32.28 14.16 -9.53
N GLU A 97 -32.96 15.28 -9.83
CA GLU A 97 -33.48 15.63 -11.15
C GLU A 97 -32.39 15.91 -12.18
N ASP A 98 -31.20 16.29 -11.71
CA ASP A 98 -30.06 16.61 -12.56
C ASP A 98 -29.16 15.42 -12.87
N LEU A 99 -29.49 14.22 -12.40
CA LEU A 99 -28.59 13.08 -12.50
C LEU A 99 -28.35 12.65 -13.95
N PRO A 100 -27.08 12.62 -14.39
CA PRO A 100 -26.72 11.99 -15.65
C PRO A 100 -27.11 10.49 -15.69
N THR A 101 -27.26 9.96 -16.89
CA THR A 101 -27.53 8.54 -17.09
C THR A 101 -26.49 7.67 -16.41
N GLY A 102 -26.91 6.79 -15.50
CA GLY A 102 -26.05 5.88 -14.75
C GLY A 102 -25.37 6.50 -13.54
N ALA A 103 -25.69 7.76 -13.18
CA ALA A 103 -25.23 8.40 -11.97
C ALA A 103 -26.13 8.04 -10.76
N LYS A 104 -25.56 8.15 -9.56
CA LYS A 104 -26.24 8.00 -8.27
C LYS A 104 -25.83 9.15 -7.34
N ILE A 105 -26.69 9.50 -6.38
CA ILE A 105 -26.28 10.37 -5.27
C ILE A 105 -25.65 9.51 -4.17
N GLU A 106 -24.48 9.93 -3.73
CA GLU A 106 -23.71 9.32 -2.66
C GLU A 106 -23.28 10.37 -1.65
N SER A 107 -23.91 10.36 -0.47
CA SER A 107 -23.61 11.34 0.61
C SER A 107 -23.56 12.79 0.07
N GLY A 108 -24.55 13.19 -0.72
CA GLY A 108 -24.65 14.53 -1.33
C GLY A 108 -23.75 14.77 -2.56
N GLY A 109 -22.88 13.85 -2.91
CA GLY A 109 -22.06 13.88 -4.13
C GLY A 109 -22.72 13.12 -5.28
N LEU A 110 -22.37 13.49 -6.53
CA LEU A 110 -22.76 12.77 -7.73
C LEU A 110 -21.72 11.69 -8.01
N SER A 111 -22.13 10.44 -8.01
CA SER A 111 -21.29 9.26 -8.22
C SER A 111 -21.51 8.64 -9.59
N LEU A 112 -20.44 8.43 -10.36
CA LEU A 112 -20.41 7.68 -11.61
C LEU A 112 -19.61 6.40 -11.45
N GLY A 113 -20.22 5.27 -11.77
CA GLY A 113 -19.55 3.98 -11.77
C GLY A 113 -18.34 3.96 -12.71
N SER A 114 -17.19 3.52 -12.23
CA SER A 114 -15.94 3.48 -13.00
C SER A 114 -16.07 2.61 -14.27
N GLY A 115 -16.92 1.58 -14.25
CA GLY A 115 -17.20 0.75 -15.42
C GLY A 115 -17.82 1.50 -16.59
N LEU A 116 -18.50 2.62 -16.32
CA LEU A 116 -19.02 3.53 -17.36
C LEU A 116 -17.89 4.33 -18.01
N LEU A 117 -16.86 4.68 -17.27
CA LEU A 117 -15.85 5.64 -17.69
C LEU A 117 -14.54 4.99 -18.17
N PHE A 118 -14.16 3.85 -17.59
CA PHE A 118 -12.84 3.24 -17.76
C PHE A 118 -12.93 1.75 -18.10
N GLN A 119 -11.91 1.24 -18.76
CA GLN A 119 -11.69 -0.21 -18.83
C GLN A 119 -11.17 -0.73 -17.49
N PRO A 120 -11.37 -2.03 -17.18
CA PRO A 120 -10.83 -2.63 -15.97
C PRO A 120 -9.32 -2.38 -15.84
N GLY A 121 -8.89 -1.95 -14.65
CA GLY A 121 -7.49 -1.64 -14.37
C GLY A 121 -6.94 -0.37 -15.04
N GLN A 122 -7.64 0.28 -15.94
CA GLN A 122 -7.17 1.46 -16.67
C GLN A 122 -7.71 2.76 -16.08
N ALA A 123 -7.00 3.85 -16.40
CA ALA A 123 -7.40 5.22 -16.08
C ALA A 123 -7.80 6.03 -17.32
N SER A 124 -7.58 5.50 -18.54
CA SER A 124 -7.99 6.17 -19.78
C SER A 124 -9.50 6.10 -19.97
N LEU A 125 -10.11 7.24 -20.33
CA LEU A 125 -11.55 7.34 -20.56
C LEU A 125 -11.96 6.60 -21.84
N LYS A 126 -13.10 5.92 -21.79
CA LYS A 126 -13.72 5.27 -22.93
C LYS A 126 -14.37 6.30 -23.83
N LYS A 127 -13.91 6.43 -25.07
CA LYS A 127 -14.39 7.44 -26.03
C LYS A 127 -15.90 7.40 -26.31
N HIS A 128 -16.50 6.21 -26.27
CA HIS A 128 -17.92 6.00 -26.59
C HIS A 128 -18.87 6.13 -25.38
N GLN A 129 -18.36 6.42 -24.20
CA GLN A 129 -19.15 6.52 -22.96
C GLN A 129 -18.94 7.87 -22.24
N LEU A 130 -18.62 8.91 -22.99
CA LEU A 130 -18.38 10.24 -22.44
C LEU A 130 -19.67 11.06 -22.22
N ALA A 131 -20.81 10.58 -22.72
CA ALA A 131 -22.09 11.30 -22.61
C ALA A 131 -22.47 11.64 -21.15
N SER A 132 -22.25 10.72 -20.19
CA SER A 132 -22.50 11.01 -18.78
C SER A 132 -21.57 12.09 -18.22
N LEU A 133 -20.31 12.12 -18.66
CA LEU A 133 -19.36 13.18 -18.29
C LEU A 133 -19.73 14.52 -18.96
N ASP A 134 -20.23 14.52 -20.19
CA ASP A 134 -20.71 15.72 -20.86
C ASP A 134 -21.92 16.30 -20.11
N GLN A 135 -22.84 15.47 -19.63
CA GLN A 135 -23.95 15.90 -18.79
C GLN A 135 -23.44 16.54 -17.48
N VAL A 136 -22.47 15.89 -16.79
CA VAL A 136 -21.80 16.51 -15.62
C VAL A 136 -21.17 17.83 -15.97
N GLY A 137 -20.43 17.91 -17.08
CA GLY A 137 -19.79 19.14 -17.56
C GLY A 137 -20.78 20.28 -17.78
N ASN A 138 -21.93 19.98 -18.39
CA ASN A 138 -23.01 20.96 -18.61
C ASN A 138 -23.60 21.46 -17.28
N LEU A 139 -23.85 20.56 -16.31
CA LEU A 139 -24.31 20.93 -14.98
C LEU A 139 -23.30 21.84 -14.26
N LEU A 140 -22.01 21.48 -14.31
CA LEU A 140 -20.93 22.26 -13.67
C LEU A 140 -20.72 23.62 -14.35
N LYS A 141 -21.01 23.75 -15.64
CA LYS A 141 -20.94 25.00 -16.40
C LYS A 141 -22.18 25.86 -16.19
N GLY A 142 -23.35 25.25 -16.00
CA GLY A 142 -24.63 25.91 -15.81
C GLY A 142 -25.03 26.07 -14.35
N LYS A 143 -25.88 25.19 -13.87
CA LYS A 143 -26.54 25.25 -12.54
C LYS A 143 -25.54 25.35 -11.38
N TYR A 144 -24.36 24.71 -11.50
CA TYR A 144 -23.34 24.66 -10.46
C TYR A 144 -22.09 25.50 -10.80
N ALA A 145 -22.20 26.52 -11.64
CA ALA A 145 -21.09 27.33 -12.14
C ALA A 145 -20.27 28.03 -11.04
N PHE A 146 -20.89 28.35 -9.92
CA PHE A 146 -20.28 29.08 -8.81
C PHE A 146 -19.62 28.19 -7.74
N TYR A 147 -19.67 26.85 -7.92
CA TYR A 147 -19.10 25.92 -6.97
C TYR A 147 -17.70 25.45 -7.42
N GLU A 148 -16.85 25.20 -6.46
CA GLU A 148 -15.68 24.34 -6.66
C GLU A 148 -16.12 22.89 -6.69
N VAL A 149 -15.35 22.04 -7.34
CA VAL A 149 -15.68 20.63 -7.55
C VAL A 149 -14.54 19.77 -7.07
N LEU A 150 -14.76 18.97 -6.05
CA LEU A 150 -13.85 17.93 -5.64
C LEU A 150 -14.17 16.66 -6.43
N ILE A 151 -13.18 16.12 -7.15
CA ILE A 151 -13.29 14.85 -7.88
C ILE A 151 -12.57 13.78 -7.08
N GLU A 152 -13.32 12.80 -6.58
CA GLU A 152 -12.82 11.71 -5.75
C GLU A 152 -12.72 10.43 -6.58
N GLY A 153 -11.53 9.80 -6.58
CA GLY A 153 -11.30 8.51 -7.23
C GLY A 153 -11.34 7.36 -6.23
N HIS A 154 -12.20 6.38 -6.49
CA HIS A 154 -12.34 5.16 -5.69
C HIS A 154 -12.06 3.92 -6.53
N THR A 155 -11.46 2.92 -5.91
CA THR A 155 -11.21 1.59 -6.50
C THR A 155 -11.89 0.52 -5.66
N ASP A 156 -11.91 -0.70 -6.17
CA ASP A 156 -12.19 -1.87 -5.35
C ASP A 156 -10.94 -2.30 -4.54
N ASN A 157 -11.10 -3.37 -3.79
CA ASN A 157 -10.06 -3.96 -2.95
C ASN A 157 -9.19 -5.00 -3.69
N GLN A 158 -9.35 -5.15 -5.02
CA GLN A 158 -8.55 -6.11 -5.77
C GLN A 158 -7.12 -5.59 -5.98
N PRO A 159 -6.11 -6.45 -5.83
CA PRO A 159 -4.74 -6.09 -6.17
C PRO A 159 -4.60 -5.82 -7.67
N LEU A 160 -3.85 -4.80 -8.01
CA LEU A 160 -3.52 -4.48 -9.40
C LEU A 160 -2.60 -5.57 -9.96
N ARG A 161 -3.07 -6.34 -10.96
CA ARG A 161 -2.29 -7.41 -11.58
C ARG A 161 -1.60 -6.95 -12.86
N SER A 162 -2.37 -6.69 -13.91
CA SER A 162 -1.85 -6.34 -15.24
C SER A 162 -1.32 -4.91 -15.35
N THR A 163 -1.77 -4.01 -14.48
CA THR A 163 -1.41 -2.58 -14.51
C THR A 163 -0.54 -2.15 -13.33
N ARG A 164 0.00 -3.11 -12.56
CA ARG A 164 0.86 -2.83 -11.41
C ARG A 164 2.12 -2.02 -11.79
N GLN A 165 2.64 -2.21 -12.98
CA GLN A 165 3.78 -1.42 -13.49
C GLN A 165 3.43 0.04 -13.76
N LEU A 166 2.15 0.34 -14.06
CA LEU A 166 1.66 1.70 -14.32
C LEU A 166 1.12 2.36 -13.06
N PHE A 167 0.49 1.58 -12.20
CA PHE A 167 -0.14 2.05 -10.96
C PHE A 167 0.27 1.11 -9.83
N GLU A 168 1.27 1.49 -9.08
CA GLU A 168 1.81 0.66 -8.01
C GLU A 168 0.75 0.32 -6.93
N TYR A 169 -0.15 1.28 -6.65
CA TYR A 169 -1.20 1.18 -5.63
C TYR A 169 -2.56 1.61 -6.17
N ASN A 170 -3.63 1.10 -5.58
CA ASN A 170 -5.00 1.52 -5.84
C ASN A 170 -5.23 3.02 -5.65
N MET A 171 -4.51 3.65 -4.74
CA MET A 171 -4.51 5.10 -4.53
C MET A 171 -4.04 5.84 -5.80
N VAL A 172 -2.96 5.38 -6.43
CA VAL A 172 -2.40 5.96 -7.66
C VAL A 172 -3.36 5.78 -8.84
N LEU A 173 -3.98 4.60 -8.97
CA LEU A 173 -5.02 4.37 -9.99
C LEU A 173 -6.23 5.30 -9.80
N GLY A 174 -6.70 5.45 -8.56
CA GLY A 174 -7.80 6.37 -8.24
C GLY A 174 -7.47 7.82 -8.59
N THR A 175 -6.26 8.28 -8.25
CA THR A 175 -5.76 9.62 -8.61
C THR A 175 -5.70 9.81 -10.13
N ALA A 176 -5.16 8.85 -10.87
CA ALA A 176 -5.06 8.92 -12.33
C ALA A 176 -6.44 9.00 -13.00
N ARG A 177 -7.44 8.26 -12.47
CA ARG A 177 -8.82 8.32 -12.94
C ARG A 177 -9.46 9.68 -12.71
N ALA A 178 -9.37 10.21 -11.49
CA ALA A 178 -9.88 11.54 -11.16
C ALA A 178 -9.20 12.63 -11.99
N SER A 179 -7.88 12.52 -12.21
CA SER A 179 -7.12 13.45 -13.06
C SER A 179 -7.57 13.42 -14.52
N ASN A 180 -7.88 12.25 -15.08
CA ASN A 180 -8.33 12.14 -16.46
C ASN A 180 -9.77 12.66 -16.64
N VAL A 181 -10.63 12.48 -15.64
CA VAL A 181 -11.96 13.11 -15.59
C VAL A 181 -11.83 14.63 -15.53
N PHE A 182 -11.00 15.15 -14.64
CA PHE A 182 -10.69 16.59 -14.56
C PHE A 182 -10.22 17.14 -15.91
N LYS A 183 -9.21 16.51 -16.52
CA LYS A 183 -8.66 16.94 -17.82
C LYS A 183 -9.73 16.97 -18.90
N TYR A 184 -10.62 15.98 -18.91
CA TYR A 184 -11.72 15.93 -19.86
C TYR A 184 -12.68 17.10 -19.64
N LEU A 185 -13.17 17.29 -18.42
CA LEU A 185 -14.14 18.34 -18.10
C LEU A 185 -13.57 19.74 -18.32
N SER A 186 -12.34 19.99 -17.90
CA SER A 186 -11.68 21.28 -18.11
C SER A 186 -11.52 21.59 -19.59
N LYS A 187 -11.01 20.64 -20.38
CA LYS A 187 -10.77 20.88 -21.83
C LYS A 187 -12.07 20.92 -22.64
N ARG A 188 -12.96 19.94 -22.43
CA ARG A 188 -14.17 19.79 -23.24
C ARG A 188 -15.22 20.85 -22.97
N HIS A 189 -15.38 21.23 -21.69
CA HIS A 189 -16.39 22.19 -21.26
C HIS A 189 -15.82 23.57 -20.91
N SER A 190 -14.52 23.79 -21.10
CA SER A 190 -13.84 25.05 -20.79
C SER A 190 -14.05 25.52 -19.35
N ILE A 191 -14.07 24.55 -18.39
CA ILE A 191 -14.21 24.85 -16.99
C ILE A 191 -12.83 25.17 -16.43
N PRO A 192 -12.61 26.32 -15.78
CA PRO A 192 -11.30 26.71 -15.25
C PRO A 192 -10.72 25.72 -14.26
N GLU A 193 -9.43 25.42 -14.36
CA GLU A 193 -8.71 24.46 -13.49
C GLU A 193 -8.86 24.79 -12.00
N LYS A 194 -8.82 26.09 -11.65
CA LYS A 194 -8.98 26.57 -10.28
C LYS A 194 -10.27 26.16 -9.59
N ARG A 195 -11.26 25.68 -10.35
CA ARG A 195 -12.52 25.15 -9.81
C ARG A 195 -12.43 23.70 -9.36
N PHE A 196 -11.36 22.98 -9.70
CA PHE A 196 -11.24 21.57 -9.44
C PHE A 196 -10.24 21.28 -8.33
N GLN A 197 -10.61 20.34 -7.50
CA GLN A 197 -9.73 19.65 -6.56
C GLN A 197 -9.77 18.15 -6.89
N ILE A 198 -8.65 17.47 -6.75
CA ILE A 198 -8.56 16.04 -7.03
C ILE A 198 -8.15 15.34 -5.75
N MET A 199 -8.87 14.27 -5.43
CA MET A 199 -8.59 13.40 -4.30
C MET A 199 -8.73 11.94 -4.72
N SER A 200 -8.01 11.06 -4.07
CA SER A 200 -8.20 9.63 -4.20
C SER A 200 -8.33 9.00 -2.82
N TYR A 201 -9.22 8.06 -2.71
CA TYR A 201 -9.33 7.19 -1.54
C TYR A 201 -8.88 5.76 -1.87
N GLY A 202 -8.56 5.48 -3.15
CA GLY A 202 -8.27 4.13 -3.56
C GLY A 202 -9.35 3.16 -3.08
N MET A 203 -8.97 2.14 -2.35
CA MET A 203 -9.88 1.14 -1.76
C MET A 203 -10.32 1.47 -0.32
N SER A 204 -9.86 2.59 0.26
CA SER A 204 -10.01 2.87 1.70
C SER A 204 -11.42 3.30 2.10
N ARG A 205 -12.28 3.68 1.14
CA ARG A 205 -13.68 4.09 1.40
C ARG A 205 -14.63 3.30 0.50
N PRO A 206 -14.90 2.03 0.81
CA PRO A 206 -15.91 1.26 0.10
C PRO A 206 -17.31 1.79 0.42
N LEU A 207 -18.25 1.68 -0.53
CA LEU A 207 -19.66 2.00 -0.27
C LEU A 207 -20.28 1.05 0.74
N ASN A 208 -19.89 -0.21 0.66
CA ASN A 208 -20.34 -1.26 1.54
C ASN A 208 -19.17 -2.24 1.75
N GLU A 209 -18.65 -2.31 2.96
CA GLU A 209 -17.53 -3.19 3.32
C GLU A 209 -17.92 -4.67 3.18
N GLN A 210 -19.14 -5.03 3.57
CA GLN A 210 -19.62 -6.41 3.51
C GLN A 210 -19.79 -6.89 2.06
N ALA A 211 -20.20 -6.00 1.15
CA ALA A 211 -20.33 -6.31 -0.27
C ALA A 211 -18.99 -6.22 -1.04
N ALA A 212 -17.92 -5.70 -0.43
CA ALA A 212 -16.62 -5.55 -1.10
C ALA A 212 -16.00 -6.87 -1.56
N SER A 213 -16.41 -8.01 -0.98
CA SER A 213 -16.02 -9.35 -1.40
C SER A 213 -16.75 -9.86 -2.64
N THR A 214 -17.91 -9.28 -2.99
CA THR A 214 -18.71 -9.67 -4.15
C THR A 214 -18.32 -8.88 -5.39
N GLU A 215 -18.54 -9.44 -6.60
CA GLU A 215 -18.26 -8.70 -7.84
C GLU A 215 -19.16 -7.48 -8.00
N GLN A 216 -20.41 -7.57 -7.57
CA GLN A 216 -21.31 -6.43 -7.61
C GLN A 216 -20.82 -5.30 -6.68
N GLY A 217 -20.46 -5.60 -5.44
CA GLY A 217 -19.93 -4.60 -4.52
C GLY A 217 -18.62 -4.00 -5.01
N ARG A 218 -17.75 -4.80 -5.62
CA ARG A 218 -16.53 -4.28 -6.26
C ARG A 218 -16.84 -3.33 -7.41
N ARG A 219 -17.84 -3.62 -8.25
CA ARG A 219 -18.28 -2.71 -9.33
C ARG A 219 -18.79 -1.38 -8.79
N GLU A 220 -19.52 -1.39 -7.70
CA GLU A 220 -20.02 -0.18 -7.04
C GLU A 220 -18.88 0.62 -6.39
N ASN A 221 -17.92 -0.07 -5.77
CA ASN A 221 -16.74 0.56 -5.19
C ASN A 221 -15.85 1.26 -6.25
N ARG A 222 -15.76 0.70 -7.45
CA ARG A 222 -15.09 1.34 -8.59
C ARG A 222 -15.91 2.50 -9.11
N ARG A 223 -15.68 3.72 -8.61
CA ARG A 223 -16.45 4.91 -8.94
C ARG A 223 -15.61 6.19 -8.93
N VAL A 224 -16.15 7.23 -9.50
CA VAL A 224 -15.69 8.62 -9.36
C VAL A 224 -16.83 9.43 -8.77
N VAL A 225 -16.56 10.20 -7.73
CA VAL A 225 -17.56 11.03 -7.04
C VAL A 225 -17.21 12.49 -7.24
N PHE A 226 -18.20 13.29 -7.57
CA PHE A 226 -18.10 14.75 -7.66
C PHE A 226 -18.78 15.36 -6.44
N ARG A 227 -18.06 16.22 -5.72
CA ARG A 227 -18.64 16.96 -4.59
C ARG A 227 -18.55 18.45 -4.85
N LEU A 228 -19.66 19.13 -4.58
CA LEU A 228 -19.72 20.59 -4.66
C LEU A 228 -19.16 21.19 -3.37
N LYS A 229 -18.22 22.11 -3.50
CA LYS A 229 -17.71 22.91 -2.40
C LYS A 229 -18.06 24.38 -2.62
N ARG A 230 -18.42 25.07 -1.55
CA ARG A 230 -18.63 26.52 -1.62
C ARG A 230 -17.29 27.20 -1.93
N ARG A 231 -17.28 28.08 -2.90
CA ARG A 231 -16.13 28.90 -3.20
C ARG A 231 -15.90 29.87 -2.05
N ILE A 232 -14.76 29.75 -1.40
CA ILE A 232 -14.31 30.71 -0.39
C ILE A 232 -13.49 31.74 -1.17
N HIS A 233 -13.96 32.99 -1.24
CA HIS A 233 -13.27 34.13 -1.84
C HIS A 233 -12.28 34.70 -0.84
#